data_8eec6f23b32daa4d79e0b67bcb0efddf
#
_entry.id   8eec6f23b32daa4d79e0b67bcb0efddf
#
_cell.length_a   1.000
_cell.length_b   1.000
_cell.length_c   1.000
_cell.angle_alpha   90.00
_cell.angle_beta   90.00
_cell.angle_gamma   90.00
#
_symmetry.space_group_name_H-M   'P 1'
#
loop_
_entity.id
_entity.type
_entity.pdbx_description
1 polymer ?
#
loop_
_entity_poly.entity_id
_entity_poly.type
_entity_poly.pdbx_seq_one_letter_code
_entity_poly.pdbx_strand_id
1 'polypeptide(L)'
;MPTDNDLKASILELLRDLDALLVAHFYQKDEIVELAHYTGDSLELAKIASQSDKNLIVFCGVHFMGESVKALTFNKQVIMPKLSCCSMARMIDSHYYDRSVHLLKEYGVKEFYPITYINSNAEVKAKVAKDGGVVCTSRNASKIFNHALKQNKKIFFLPDKCLGENLALENGLKSAILGTNSKEEIKNADVVCYNGFCSVHQLFKLEDIEFYRQKYPDILIAVHPECEPSVVQNADFSGSTSQIIEFVEKLSPHQKVAIGTESNLVNRLKAKRNHQNTFILSSTLALCPTMNETTLKDLFEVLKAHKNHRAFNAIELKDEVARWAKLALTKMMELS
;
A
#
# COMPACT_ATOMS: atom_id res chain seq x y z
N MET A 1 17.79 -7.20 -30.31
CA MET A 1 17.30 -6.50 -29.09
C MET A 1 18.30 -6.83 -27.98
N PRO A 2 18.62 -5.88 -27.09
CA PRO A 2 19.48 -6.20 -25.94
C PRO A 2 18.86 -7.30 -25.10
N THR A 3 19.67 -8.15 -24.50
CA THR A 3 19.21 -9.15 -23.55
C THR A 3 18.84 -8.48 -22.21
N ASP A 4 18.12 -9.19 -21.33
CA ASP A 4 17.82 -8.67 -19.99
C ASP A 4 19.10 -8.36 -19.19
N ASN A 5 20.15 -9.15 -19.37
CA ASN A 5 21.44 -8.91 -18.74
C ASN A 5 22.12 -7.63 -19.25
N ASP A 6 22.02 -7.33 -20.57
CA ASP A 6 22.53 -6.10 -21.14
C ASP A 6 21.75 -4.88 -20.61
N LEU A 7 20.44 -5.01 -20.47
CA LEU A 7 19.58 -3.97 -19.87
C LEU A 7 19.93 -3.73 -18.41
N LYS A 8 20.08 -4.78 -17.61
CA LYS A 8 20.46 -4.68 -16.19
C LYS A 8 21.81 -3.96 -16.03
N ALA A 9 22.82 -4.34 -16.83
CA ALA A 9 24.13 -3.69 -16.81
C ALA A 9 24.02 -2.19 -17.15
N SER A 10 23.30 -1.86 -18.22
CA SER A 10 23.09 -0.46 -18.64
C SER A 10 22.31 0.36 -17.62
N ILE A 11 21.31 -0.23 -16.94
CA ILE A 11 20.55 0.42 -15.86
C ILE A 11 21.47 0.75 -14.68
N LEU A 12 22.31 -0.20 -14.24
CA LEU A 12 23.26 0.03 -13.14
C LEU A 12 24.28 1.12 -13.47
N GLU A 13 24.74 1.21 -14.73
CA GLU A 13 25.61 2.29 -15.19
C GLU A 13 24.87 3.65 -15.13
N LEU A 14 23.66 3.72 -15.67
CA LEU A 14 22.86 4.95 -15.65
C LEU A 14 22.54 5.44 -14.24
N LEU A 15 22.24 4.53 -13.30
CA LEU A 15 22.01 4.87 -11.91
C LEU A 15 23.24 5.51 -11.25
N ARG A 16 24.44 4.97 -11.55
CA ARG A 16 25.71 5.56 -11.06
C ARG A 16 25.98 6.91 -11.68
N ASP A 17 25.86 7.03 -13.00
CA ASP A 17 26.11 8.28 -13.73
C ASP A 17 25.19 9.43 -13.29
N LEU A 18 23.95 9.11 -12.95
CA LEU A 18 22.94 10.06 -12.49
C LEU A 18 22.97 10.30 -10.98
N ASP A 19 23.83 9.60 -10.26
CA ASP A 19 23.83 9.60 -8.78
C ASP A 19 22.42 9.38 -8.18
N ALA A 20 21.67 8.43 -8.77
CA ALA A 20 20.27 8.19 -8.48
C ALA A 20 20.06 7.11 -7.43
N LEU A 21 19.06 7.31 -6.56
CA LEU A 21 18.54 6.26 -5.67
C LEU A 21 17.41 5.50 -6.36
N LEU A 22 17.59 4.20 -6.59
CA LEU A 22 16.54 3.29 -7.06
C LEU A 22 15.89 2.59 -5.86
N VAL A 23 14.58 2.76 -5.70
CA VAL A 23 13.78 2.06 -4.68
C VAL A 23 12.65 1.29 -5.35
N ALA A 24 12.35 0.08 -4.84
CA ALA A 24 11.32 -0.79 -5.41
C ALA A 24 10.40 -1.36 -4.32
N HIS A 25 9.10 -1.32 -4.56
CA HIS A 25 8.14 -1.97 -3.68
C HIS A 25 8.26 -3.50 -3.75
N PHE A 26 8.02 -4.19 -2.63
CA PHE A 26 8.08 -5.65 -2.55
C PHE A 26 7.23 -6.40 -3.59
N TYR A 27 6.19 -5.78 -4.16
CA TYR A 27 5.32 -6.40 -5.16
C TYR A 27 5.85 -6.25 -6.60
N GLN A 28 6.98 -5.60 -6.81
CA GLN A 28 7.61 -5.54 -8.12
C GLN A 28 8.16 -6.91 -8.53
N LYS A 29 8.35 -7.10 -9.84
CA LYS A 29 9.00 -8.28 -10.42
C LYS A 29 10.41 -8.44 -9.88
N ASP A 30 10.90 -9.68 -9.80
CA ASP A 30 12.22 -10.01 -9.28
C ASP A 30 13.33 -9.26 -10.01
N GLU A 31 13.24 -9.18 -11.34
CA GLU A 31 14.20 -8.46 -12.20
C GLU A 31 14.36 -6.97 -11.86
N ILE A 32 13.33 -6.35 -11.27
CA ILE A 32 13.35 -4.94 -10.81
C ILE A 32 13.87 -4.87 -9.37
N VAL A 33 13.39 -5.79 -8.51
CA VAL A 33 13.80 -5.85 -7.10
C VAL A 33 15.30 -6.11 -6.96
N GLU A 34 15.87 -6.95 -7.82
CA GLU A 34 17.32 -7.26 -7.84
C GLU A 34 18.21 -6.04 -8.13
N LEU A 35 17.72 -5.05 -8.85
CA LEU A 35 18.45 -3.83 -9.20
C LEU A 35 18.29 -2.72 -8.16
N ALA A 36 17.28 -2.81 -7.30
CA ALA A 36 16.96 -1.74 -6.37
C ALA A 36 18.02 -1.62 -5.25
N HIS A 37 18.39 -0.40 -4.90
CA HIS A 37 19.24 -0.13 -3.75
C HIS A 37 18.50 -0.48 -2.44
N TYR A 38 17.18 -0.26 -2.43
CA TYR A 38 16.32 -0.64 -1.30
C TYR A 38 14.99 -1.19 -1.81
N THR A 39 14.51 -2.23 -1.14
CA THR A 39 13.16 -2.78 -1.31
C THR A 39 12.41 -2.64 0.00
N GLY A 40 11.12 -2.35 -0.07
CA GLY A 40 10.32 -2.14 1.14
C GLY A 40 8.83 -2.03 0.86
N ASP A 41 8.07 -1.83 1.92
CA ASP A 41 6.68 -1.38 1.84
C ASP A 41 6.59 0.15 1.62
N SER A 42 5.35 0.66 1.45
CA SER A 42 5.13 2.08 1.14
C SER A 42 5.68 3.03 2.22
N LEU A 43 5.60 2.67 3.51
CA LEU A 43 6.10 3.50 4.61
C LEU A 43 7.62 3.49 4.66
N GLU A 44 8.21 2.33 4.53
CA GLU A 44 9.65 2.13 4.58
C GLU A 44 10.35 2.87 3.44
N LEU A 45 9.85 2.69 2.20
CA LEU A 45 10.41 3.38 1.03
C LEU A 45 10.23 4.91 1.10
N ALA A 46 9.11 5.39 1.63
CA ALA A 46 8.91 6.83 1.84
C ALA A 46 9.91 7.40 2.85
N LYS A 47 10.20 6.69 3.95
CA LYS A 47 11.23 7.06 4.94
C LYS A 47 12.63 7.06 4.31
N ILE A 48 13.02 5.98 3.63
CA ILE A 48 14.33 5.86 2.97
C ILE A 48 14.54 7.01 1.96
N ALA A 49 13.57 7.25 1.08
CA ALA A 49 13.66 8.31 0.08
C ALA A 49 13.74 9.70 0.70
N SER A 50 13.02 9.94 1.81
CA SER A 50 13.04 11.24 2.51
C SER A 50 14.37 11.51 3.21
N GLN A 51 15.04 10.49 3.72
CA GLN A 51 16.30 10.57 4.46
C GLN A 51 17.54 10.49 3.56
N SER A 52 17.39 10.06 2.31
CA SER A 52 18.50 9.95 1.35
C SER A 52 19.14 11.31 1.05
N ASP A 53 20.43 11.35 0.78
CA ASP A 53 21.17 12.51 0.27
C ASP A 53 21.01 12.69 -1.25
N LYS A 54 20.51 11.68 -1.98
CA LYS A 54 20.36 11.72 -3.43
C LYS A 54 19.26 12.70 -3.86
N ASN A 55 19.56 13.48 -4.91
CA ASN A 55 18.62 14.44 -5.49
C ASN A 55 17.64 13.81 -6.48
N LEU A 56 18.00 12.65 -7.06
CA LEU A 56 17.16 11.90 -7.98
C LEU A 56 16.72 10.58 -7.33
N ILE A 57 15.42 10.44 -7.18
CA ILE A 57 14.76 9.22 -6.70
C ILE A 57 14.05 8.55 -7.87
N VAL A 58 14.43 7.32 -8.17
CA VAL A 58 13.74 6.46 -9.14
C VAL A 58 12.87 5.49 -8.37
N PHE A 59 11.55 5.62 -8.50
CA PHE A 59 10.60 4.85 -7.70
C PHE A 59 9.89 3.79 -8.55
N CYS A 60 10.18 2.51 -8.32
CA CYS A 60 9.47 1.38 -8.92
C CYS A 60 8.30 0.95 -8.01
N GLY A 61 7.11 1.36 -8.39
CA GLY A 61 5.87 1.14 -7.65
C GLY A 61 4.68 1.73 -8.39
N VAL A 62 3.63 2.14 -7.67
CA VAL A 62 2.44 2.79 -8.23
C VAL A 62 2.40 4.28 -7.89
N HIS A 63 1.69 5.05 -8.70
CA HIS A 63 1.72 6.51 -8.75
C HIS A 63 1.62 7.21 -7.39
N PHE A 64 0.67 6.82 -6.52
CA PHE A 64 0.50 7.44 -5.21
C PHE A 64 1.74 7.32 -4.30
N MET A 65 2.59 6.31 -4.53
CA MET A 65 3.84 6.14 -3.78
C MET A 65 4.86 7.20 -4.20
N GLY A 66 5.01 7.41 -5.51
CA GLY A 66 5.82 8.50 -6.06
C GLY A 66 5.35 9.87 -5.57
N GLU A 67 4.02 10.12 -5.57
CA GLU A 67 3.44 11.35 -5.01
C GLU A 67 3.75 11.52 -3.51
N SER A 68 3.69 10.43 -2.73
CA SER A 68 3.99 10.48 -1.30
C SER A 68 5.45 10.83 -1.05
N VAL A 69 6.38 10.24 -1.82
CA VAL A 69 7.80 10.58 -1.78
C VAL A 69 8.02 12.03 -2.20
N LYS A 70 7.39 12.48 -3.31
CA LYS A 70 7.51 13.86 -3.79
C LYS A 70 6.99 14.88 -2.76
N ALA A 71 5.88 14.59 -2.11
CA ALA A 71 5.34 15.45 -1.05
C ALA A 71 6.31 15.59 0.14
N LEU A 72 6.97 14.50 0.55
CA LEU A 72 7.95 14.50 1.64
C LEU A 72 9.28 15.16 1.26
N THR A 73 9.68 15.07 -0.01
CA THR A 73 11.00 15.44 -0.54
C THR A 73 10.89 16.57 -1.59
N PHE A 74 10.10 17.56 -1.34
CA PHE A 74 9.65 18.57 -2.30
C PHE A 74 10.74 19.10 -3.25
N ASN A 75 11.97 19.27 -2.77
CA ASN A 75 13.13 19.72 -3.52
C ASN A 75 13.85 18.65 -4.35
N LYS A 76 13.48 17.37 -4.21
CA LYS A 76 14.08 16.28 -4.98
C LYS A 76 13.29 16.00 -6.24
N GLN A 77 13.99 15.45 -7.23
CA GLN A 77 13.34 14.90 -8.42
C GLN A 77 12.90 13.46 -8.14
N VAL A 78 11.64 13.16 -8.40
CA VAL A 78 11.08 11.81 -8.28
C VAL A 78 10.57 11.41 -9.65
N ILE A 79 11.13 10.35 -10.22
CA ILE A 79 10.70 9.77 -11.49
C ILE A 79 10.26 8.33 -11.30
N MET A 80 9.34 7.90 -12.14
CA MET A 80 8.85 6.52 -12.13
C MET A 80 9.02 5.88 -13.52
N PRO A 81 9.46 4.62 -13.60
CA PRO A 81 9.54 3.93 -14.91
C PRO A 81 8.17 3.87 -15.60
N LYS A 82 7.11 3.69 -14.80
CA LYS A 82 5.73 3.63 -15.26
C LYS A 82 4.83 4.42 -14.31
N LEU A 83 3.89 5.21 -14.85
CA LEU A 83 2.89 5.91 -14.04
C LEU A 83 1.65 5.02 -13.83
N SER A 84 1.88 3.81 -13.32
CA SER A 84 0.80 2.86 -13.01
C SER A 84 -0.03 3.36 -11.83
N CYS A 85 -1.34 3.30 -11.93
CA CYS A 85 -2.22 3.77 -10.87
C CYS A 85 -2.89 2.61 -10.14
N CYS A 86 -2.69 2.51 -8.81
CA CYS A 86 -3.36 1.52 -7.97
C CYS A 86 -4.89 1.58 -8.15
N SER A 87 -5.53 0.43 -8.34
CA SER A 87 -6.98 0.33 -8.55
C SER A 87 -7.76 0.95 -7.37
N MET A 88 -7.34 0.72 -6.15
CA MET A 88 -7.95 1.32 -4.95
C MET A 88 -7.79 2.85 -4.94
N ALA A 89 -6.59 3.38 -5.27
CA ALA A 89 -6.38 4.83 -5.34
C ALA A 89 -7.21 5.50 -6.44
N ARG A 90 -7.65 4.75 -7.45
CA ARG A 90 -8.60 5.24 -8.49
C ARG A 90 -10.04 5.25 -8.05
N MET A 91 -10.39 4.53 -6.99
CA MET A 91 -11.76 4.50 -6.46
C MET A 91 -12.12 5.77 -5.69
N ILE A 92 -11.13 6.59 -5.32
CA ILE A 92 -11.32 7.85 -4.62
C ILE A 92 -10.41 8.94 -5.19
N ASP A 93 -11.00 10.08 -5.49
CA ASP A 93 -10.30 11.33 -5.79
C ASP A 93 -10.76 12.44 -4.83
N SER A 94 -10.23 13.65 -5.01
CA SER A 94 -10.60 14.79 -4.17
C SER A 94 -12.09 15.16 -4.24
N HIS A 95 -12.73 14.94 -5.39
CA HIS A 95 -14.17 15.19 -5.58
C HIS A 95 -15.02 14.12 -4.88
N TYR A 96 -14.66 12.84 -5.01
CA TYR A 96 -15.35 11.77 -4.30
C TYR A 96 -15.17 11.89 -2.77
N TYR A 97 -14.02 12.38 -2.30
CA TYR A 97 -13.82 12.70 -0.89
C TYR A 97 -14.82 13.75 -0.42
N ASP A 98 -14.95 14.89 -1.12
CA ASP A 98 -15.87 15.97 -0.78
C ASP A 98 -17.34 15.48 -0.78
N ARG A 99 -17.72 14.69 -1.77
CA ARG A 99 -19.06 14.08 -1.82
C ARG A 99 -19.31 13.15 -0.63
N SER A 100 -18.33 12.37 -0.24
CA SER A 100 -18.42 11.48 0.92
C SER A 100 -18.61 12.26 2.22
N VAL A 101 -17.83 13.34 2.40
CA VAL A 101 -17.98 14.25 3.54
C VAL A 101 -19.35 14.91 3.57
N HIS A 102 -19.85 15.34 2.41
CA HIS A 102 -21.21 15.90 2.30
C HIS A 102 -22.27 14.87 2.71
N LEU A 103 -22.18 13.65 2.18
CA LEU A 103 -23.12 12.55 2.49
C LEU A 103 -23.08 12.16 3.98
N LEU A 104 -21.90 12.12 4.60
CA LEU A 104 -21.77 11.90 6.04
C LEU A 104 -22.56 12.94 6.84
N LYS A 105 -22.45 14.22 6.48
CA LYS A 105 -23.16 15.31 7.14
C LYS A 105 -24.69 15.21 6.93
N GLU A 106 -25.14 14.85 5.73
CA GLU A 106 -26.56 14.58 5.44
C GLU A 106 -27.10 13.41 6.26
N TYR A 107 -26.26 12.41 6.55
CA TYR A 107 -26.61 11.27 7.39
C TYR A 107 -26.51 11.56 8.89
N GLY A 108 -26.19 12.82 9.25
CA GLY A 108 -26.13 13.27 10.64
C GLY A 108 -24.77 13.05 11.32
N VAL A 109 -23.75 12.61 10.59
CA VAL A 109 -22.37 12.52 11.08
C VAL A 109 -21.70 13.88 10.85
N LYS A 110 -21.84 14.79 11.84
CA LYS A 110 -21.32 16.16 11.73
C LYS A 110 -19.84 16.28 12.05
N GLU A 111 -19.37 15.46 12.97
CA GLU A 111 -17.98 15.43 13.41
C GLU A 111 -17.37 14.04 13.21
N PHE A 112 -16.24 14.00 12.54
CA PHE A 112 -15.50 12.78 12.28
C PHE A 112 -13.99 13.07 12.24
N TYR A 113 -13.18 12.03 12.40
CA TYR A 113 -11.75 12.07 12.24
C TYR A 113 -11.38 11.24 10.99
N PRO A 114 -10.94 11.86 9.88
CA PRO A 114 -10.64 11.12 8.68
C PRO A 114 -9.27 10.46 8.77
N ILE A 115 -9.21 9.18 8.41
CA ILE A 115 -7.96 8.44 8.23
C ILE A 115 -7.91 7.97 6.78
N THR A 116 -6.92 8.43 6.02
CA THR A 116 -6.71 7.87 4.69
C THR A 116 -5.58 6.86 4.68
N TYR A 117 -5.88 5.69 4.16
CA TYR A 117 -4.83 4.72 3.83
C TYR A 117 -3.93 5.31 2.74
N ILE A 118 -2.62 5.03 2.79
CA ILE A 118 -1.62 5.63 1.89
C ILE A 118 -1.92 5.39 0.41
N ASN A 119 -2.73 4.36 0.10
CA ASN A 119 -3.21 4.02 -1.24
C ASN A 119 -4.30 4.98 -1.71
N SER A 120 -4.02 6.25 -1.67
CA SER A 120 -4.81 7.37 -2.16
C SER A 120 -3.87 8.39 -2.82
N ASN A 121 -4.38 9.24 -3.72
CA ASN A 121 -3.55 10.28 -4.35
C ASN A 121 -3.20 11.42 -3.37
N ALA A 122 -2.25 12.27 -3.76
CA ALA A 122 -1.81 13.39 -2.92
C ALA A 122 -2.92 14.41 -2.62
N GLU A 123 -3.88 14.60 -3.54
CA GLU A 123 -5.01 15.53 -3.32
C GLU A 123 -5.94 15.03 -2.22
N VAL A 124 -6.22 13.72 -2.16
CA VAL A 124 -7.02 13.13 -1.07
C VAL A 124 -6.30 13.28 0.26
N LYS A 125 -4.98 12.98 0.30
CA LYS A 125 -4.15 13.19 1.50
C LYS A 125 -4.19 14.64 1.97
N ALA A 126 -4.12 15.59 1.04
CA ALA A 126 -4.21 17.01 1.34
C ALA A 126 -5.57 17.41 1.93
N LYS A 127 -6.67 16.87 1.40
CA LYS A 127 -8.02 17.11 1.93
C LYS A 127 -8.18 16.54 3.34
N VAL A 128 -7.74 15.31 3.54
CA VAL A 128 -7.74 14.66 4.86
C VAL A 128 -6.94 15.47 5.87
N ALA A 129 -5.78 16.02 5.49
CA ALA A 129 -5.00 16.91 6.35
C ALA A 129 -5.74 18.18 6.69
N LYS A 130 -6.43 18.82 5.72
CA LYS A 130 -7.24 20.03 5.95
C LYS A 130 -8.38 19.79 6.93
N ASP A 131 -8.96 18.61 6.92
CA ASP A 131 -10.00 18.18 7.87
C ASP A 131 -9.41 17.66 9.21
N GLY A 132 -8.12 17.88 9.47
CA GLY A 132 -7.45 17.51 10.72
C GLY A 132 -7.08 16.04 10.86
N GLY A 133 -7.25 15.27 9.80
CA GLY A 133 -6.99 13.82 9.76
C GLY A 133 -5.53 13.44 9.61
N VAL A 134 -5.32 12.19 9.18
CA VAL A 134 -3.99 11.58 9.09
C VAL A 134 -3.95 10.49 8.01
N VAL A 135 -2.75 10.18 7.52
CA VAL A 135 -2.48 9.01 6.67
C VAL A 135 -2.15 7.80 7.56
N CYS A 136 -2.45 6.60 7.11
CA CYS A 136 -1.91 5.35 7.67
C CYS A 136 -1.37 4.43 6.57
N THR A 137 -0.58 3.44 6.96
CA THR A 137 -0.21 2.29 6.15
C THR A 137 -0.66 1.02 6.87
N SER A 138 -0.68 -0.14 6.22
CA SER A 138 -0.97 -1.41 6.90
C SER A 138 -0.03 -1.68 8.08
N ARG A 139 1.22 -1.19 8.04
CA ARG A 139 2.20 -1.37 9.12
C ARG A 139 1.88 -0.60 10.41
N ASN A 140 1.28 0.58 10.29
CA ASN A 140 0.99 1.45 11.43
C ASN A 140 -0.50 1.70 11.65
N ALA A 141 -1.37 1.00 10.89
CA ALA A 141 -2.81 1.25 10.91
C ALA A 141 -3.41 1.16 12.31
N SER A 142 -3.11 0.12 13.08
CA SER A 142 -3.61 -0.06 14.45
C SER A 142 -3.15 1.09 15.39
N LYS A 143 -1.90 1.56 15.25
CA LYS A 143 -1.41 2.72 16.05
C LYS A 143 -2.15 4.01 15.70
N ILE A 144 -2.31 4.29 14.41
CA ILE A 144 -3.03 5.48 13.91
C ILE A 144 -4.50 5.43 14.30
N PHE A 145 -5.12 4.26 14.18
CA PHE A 145 -6.49 4.04 14.56
C PHE A 145 -6.71 4.27 16.07
N ASN A 146 -5.83 3.73 16.91
CA ASN A 146 -5.84 3.97 18.36
C ASN A 146 -5.61 5.44 18.73
N HIS A 147 -4.81 6.18 17.95
CA HIS A 147 -4.69 7.62 18.12
C HIS A 147 -6.00 8.34 17.77
N ALA A 148 -6.67 7.91 16.69
CA ALA A 148 -7.94 8.50 16.27
C ALA A 148 -9.08 8.26 17.29
N LEU A 149 -9.12 7.10 17.94
CA LEU A 149 -10.10 6.81 18.99
C LEU A 149 -10.02 7.80 20.16
N LYS A 150 -8.82 8.30 20.48
CA LYS A 150 -8.62 9.31 21.55
C LYS A 150 -9.17 10.70 21.18
N GLN A 151 -9.57 10.91 19.91
CA GLN A 151 -10.18 12.18 19.48
C GLN A 151 -11.66 12.30 19.84
N ASN A 152 -12.29 11.25 20.35
CA ASN A 152 -13.72 11.19 20.68
C ASN A 152 -14.65 11.58 19.52
N LYS A 153 -14.23 11.25 18.28
CA LYS A 153 -14.99 11.47 17.04
C LYS A 153 -15.21 10.16 16.32
N LYS A 154 -16.25 10.08 15.52
CA LYS A 154 -16.39 8.97 14.57
C LYS A 154 -15.18 8.91 13.65
N ILE A 155 -14.73 7.72 13.31
CA ILE A 155 -13.65 7.55 12.33
C ILE A 155 -14.28 7.46 10.95
N PHE A 156 -13.78 8.27 10.00
CA PHE A 156 -14.02 8.08 8.57
C PHE A 156 -12.79 7.47 7.94
N PHE A 157 -12.84 6.16 7.67
CA PHE A 157 -11.72 5.40 7.12
C PHE A 157 -11.86 5.25 5.61
N LEU A 158 -10.81 5.61 4.86
CA LEU A 158 -10.79 5.58 3.40
C LEU A 158 -9.40 5.19 2.88
N PRO A 159 -9.24 4.70 1.62
CA PRO A 159 -10.34 4.22 0.78
C PRO A 159 -10.71 2.75 1.01
N ASP A 160 -9.92 1.97 1.73
CA ASP A 160 -10.08 0.51 1.90
C ASP A 160 -11.09 0.18 3.00
N LYS A 161 -12.26 -0.39 2.59
CA LYS A 161 -13.27 -0.82 3.55
C LYS A 161 -12.81 -1.98 4.42
N CYS A 162 -12.11 -2.97 3.82
CA CYS A 162 -11.72 -4.18 4.53
C CYS A 162 -10.74 -3.87 5.64
N LEU A 163 -9.71 -3.05 5.36
CA LEU A 163 -8.78 -2.60 6.41
C LEU A 163 -9.52 -1.82 7.51
N GLY A 164 -10.45 -0.93 7.14
CA GLY A 164 -11.24 -0.17 8.10
C GLY A 164 -12.15 -1.06 8.98
N GLU A 165 -12.84 -2.04 8.37
CA GLU A 165 -13.67 -3.01 9.07
C GLU A 165 -12.84 -3.91 9.99
N ASN A 166 -11.68 -4.42 9.53
CA ASN A 166 -10.79 -5.24 10.33
C ASN A 166 -10.27 -4.49 11.55
N LEU A 167 -9.88 -3.21 11.41
CA LEU A 167 -9.48 -2.36 12.53
C LEU A 167 -10.63 -2.09 13.50
N ALA A 168 -11.85 -1.90 12.99
CA ALA A 168 -13.03 -1.74 13.85
C ALA A 168 -13.30 -3.02 14.66
N LEU A 169 -13.27 -4.18 14.01
CA LEU A 169 -13.46 -5.48 14.66
C LEU A 169 -12.38 -5.77 15.72
N GLU A 170 -11.12 -5.51 15.42
CA GLU A 170 -9.98 -5.64 16.36
C GLU A 170 -10.21 -4.82 17.64
N ASN A 171 -10.91 -3.69 17.53
CA ASN A 171 -11.20 -2.80 18.66
C ASN A 171 -12.61 -2.97 19.24
N GLY A 172 -13.38 -3.96 18.82
CA GLY A 172 -14.76 -4.19 19.28
C GLY A 172 -15.75 -3.10 18.90
N LEU A 173 -15.51 -2.39 17.81
CA LEU A 173 -16.30 -1.25 17.34
C LEU A 173 -17.24 -1.65 16.20
N LYS A 174 -18.34 -0.90 16.07
CA LYS A 174 -19.29 -1.04 14.95
C LYS A 174 -18.77 -0.28 13.73
N SER A 175 -18.69 -0.96 12.61
CA SER A 175 -18.39 -0.35 11.31
C SER A 175 -19.63 -0.33 10.40
N ALA A 176 -19.64 0.62 9.48
CA ALA A 176 -20.61 0.68 8.39
C ALA A 176 -19.94 1.24 7.13
N ILE A 177 -20.40 0.79 5.96
CA ILE A 177 -19.82 1.15 4.66
C ILE A 177 -20.69 2.24 4.02
N LEU A 178 -20.08 3.38 3.74
CA LEU A 178 -20.76 4.52 3.10
C LEU A 178 -21.25 4.14 1.69
N GLY A 179 -22.52 4.40 1.41
CA GLY A 179 -23.16 4.06 0.14
C GLY A 179 -23.63 2.60 0.03
N THR A 180 -23.44 1.78 1.06
CA THR A 180 -23.93 0.40 1.14
C THR A 180 -24.92 0.26 2.30
N ASN A 181 -24.51 0.68 3.50
CA ASN A 181 -25.35 0.63 4.68
C ASN A 181 -26.37 1.79 4.71
N SER A 182 -27.47 1.58 5.43
CA SER A 182 -28.52 2.58 5.63
C SER A 182 -28.01 3.81 6.39
N LYS A 183 -28.74 4.92 6.26
CA LYS A 183 -28.44 6.16 7.00
C LYS A 183 -28.38 5.92 8.51
N GLU A 184 -29.26 5.08 9.05
CA GLU A 184 -29.32 4.79 10.48
C GLU A 184 -28.10 3.97 10.93
N GLU A 185 -27.65 2.98 10.15
CA GLU A 185 -26.43 2.22 10.43
C GLU A 185 -25.19 3.13 10.39
N ILE A 186 -25.07 3.99 9.38
CA ILE A 186 -23.95 4.97 9.27
C ILE A 186 -23.97 5.91 10.49
N LYS A 187 -25.15 6.39 10.92
CA LYS A 187 -25.26 7.26 12.07
C LYS A 187 -24.86 6.57 13.38
N ASN A 188 -25.13 5.27 13.51
CA ASN A 188 -24.88 4.49 14.72
C ASN A 188 -23.52 3.79 14.73
N ALA A 189 -22.79 3.75 13.61
CA ALA A 189 -21.45 3.20 13.53
C ALA A 189 -20.42 4.09 14.24
N ASP A 190 -19.39 3.47 14.81
CA ASP A 190 -18.21 4.14 15.36
C ASP A 190 -17.21 4.47 14.24
N VAL A 191 -17.15 3.60 13.23
CA VAL A 191 -16.28 3.69 12.08
C VAL A 191 -17.11 3.65 10.80
N VAL A 192 -17.00 4.68 9.98
CA VAL A 192 -17.60 4.71 8.64
C VAL A 192 -16.49 4.46 7.62
N CYS A 193 -16.61 3.40 6.84
CA CYS A 193 -15.64 3.04 5.81
C CYS A 193 -16.11 3.53 4.43
N TYR A 194 -15.19 4.09 3.64
CA TYR A 194 -15.41 4.31 2.22
C TYR A 194 -15.48 2.97 1.49
N ASN A 195 -16.32 2.83 0.47
CA ASN A 195 -16.52 1.56 -0.23
C ASN A 195 -15.48 1.29 -1.33
N GLY A 196 -14.20 1.38 -1.00
CA GLY A 196 -13.08 0.96 -1.85
C GLY A 196 -12.45 -0.32 -1.33
N PHE A 197 -11.62 -0.97 -2.14
CA PHE A 197 -10.98 -2.24 -1.79
C PHE A 197 -9.77 -2.53 -2.68
N CYS A 198 -8.89 -3.43 -2.24
CA CYS A 198 -7.80 -3.94 -3.04
C CYS A 198 -8.26 -5.14 -3.87
N SER A 199 -8.18 -5.05 -5.21
CA SER A 199 -8.59 -6.14 -6.11
C SER A 199 -7.80 -7.43 -5.92
N VAL A 200 -6.55 -7.34 -5.46
CA VAL A 200 -5.70 -8.52 -5.20
C VAL A 200 -6.16 -9.23 -3.92
N HIS A 201 -6.34 -8.47 -2.83
CA HIS A 201 -6.68 -9.06 -1.54
C HIS A 201 -8.13 -9.57 -1.47
N GLN A 202 -8.99 -9.16 -2.41
CA GLN A 202 -10.32 -9.74 -2.59
C GLN A 202 -10.30 -11.15 -3.23
N LEU A 203 -9.18 -11.62 -3.73
CA LEU A 203 -9.04 -12.97 -4.30
C LEU A 203 -8.92 -14.06 -3.23
N PHE A 204 -8.56 -13.68 -2.01
CA PHE A 204 -8.44 -14.63 -0.90
C PHE A 204 -9.79 -14.80 -0.22
N LYS A 205 -10.23 -16.05 -0.06
CA LYS A 205 -11.54 -16.40 0.46
C LYS A 205 -11.43 -17.35 1.66
N LEU A 206 -12.49 -17.40 2.46
CA LEU A 206 -12.56 -18.30 3.60
C LEU A 206 -12.41 -19.78 3.17
N GLU A 207 -12.97 -20.12 2.02
CA GLU A 207 -12.88 -21.47 1.42
C GLU A 207 -11.43 -21.86 1.11
N ASP A 208 -10.55 -20.89 0.78
CA ASP A 208 -9.12 -21.17 0.57
C ASP A 208 -8.47 -21.58 1.91
N ILE A 209 -8.81 -20.91 3.01
CA ILE A 209 -8.33 -21.25 4.37
C ILE A 209 -8.81 -22.66 4.75
N GLU A 210 -10.09 -22.94 4.56
CA GLU A 210 -10.69 -24.25 4.87
C GLU A 210 -10.02 -25.36 4.08
N PHE A 211 -9.81 -25.15 2.77
CA PHE A 211 -9.09 -26.09 1.89
C PHE A 211 -7.69 -26.41 2.42
N TYR A 212 -6.91 -25.38 2.80
CA TYR A 212 -5.55 -25.60 3.27
C TYR A 212 -5.52 -26.29 4.64
N ARG A 213 -6.41 -25.94 5.57
CA ARG A 213 -6.51 -26.57 6.88
C ARG A 213 -6.98 -28.03 6.80
N GLN A 214 -7.89 -28.32 5.90
CA GLN A 214 -8.31 -29.71 5.64
C GLN A 214 -7.15 -30.55 5.09
N LYS A 215 -6.34 -29.96 4.19
CA LYS A 215 -5.22 -30.67 3.56
C LYS A 215 -3.99 -30.79 4.47
N TYR A 216 -3.77 -29.80 5.31
CA TYR A 216 -2.62 -29.71 6.23
C TYR A 216 -3.12 -29.16 7.56
N PRO A 217 -3.48 -30.02 8.53
CA PRO A 217 -4.10 -29.58 9.81
C PRO A 217 -3.28 -28.55 10.60
N ASP A 218 -1.94 -28.62 10.52
CA ASP A 218 -1.03 -27.73 11.26
C ASP A 218 -0.52 -26.54 10.44
N ILE A 219 -1.14 -26.27 9.29
CA ILE A 219 -0.73 -25.13 8.45
C ILE A 219 -1.07 -23.81 9.10
N LEU A 220 -0.13 -22.87 9.07
CA LEU A 220 -0.39 -21.50 9.47
C LEU A 220 -0.90 -20.68 8.27
N ILE A 221 -1.83 -19.78 8.55
CA ILE A 221 -2.40 -18.87 7.56
C ILE A 221 -1.97 -17.45 7.91
N ALA A 222 -1.24 -16.80 7.02
CA ALA A 222 -0.79 -15.42 7.17
C ALA A 222 -1.37 -14.54 6.07
N VAL A 223 -2.12 -13.49 6.42
CA VAL A 223 -2.84 -12.66 5.45
C VAL A 223 -2.56 -11.18 5.61
N HIS A 224 -2.76 -10.43 4.53
CA HIS A 224 -2.73 -8.97 4.58
C HIS A 224 -4.07 -8.42 5.12
N PRO A 225 -4.09 -7.36 5.95
CA PRO A 225 -5.33 -6.84 6.55
C PRO A 225 -6.28 -6.14 5.56
N GLU A 226 -5.93 -6.04 4.28
CA GLU A 226 -6.84 -5.65 3.20
C GLU A 226 -7.72 -6.82 2.71
N CYS A 227 -7.53 -8.04 3.23
CA CYS A 227 -8.43 -9.17 2.99
C CYS A 227 -9.78 -8.94 3.67
N GLU A 228 -10.81 -9.61 3.18
CA GLU A 228 -12.14 -9.57 3.79
C GLU A 228 -12.10 -9.94 5.29
N PRO A 229 -12.97 -9.37 6.13
CA PRO A 229 -13.00 -9.67 7.55
C PRO A 229 -13.09 -11.17 7.89
N SER A 230 -13.87 -11.93 7.11
CA SER A 230 -13.98 -13.38 7.26
C SER A 230 -12.63 -14.11 7.07
N VAL A 231 -11.77 -13.60 6.20
CA VAL A 231 -10.44 -14.17 5.95
C VAL A 231 -9.48 -13.78 7.09
N VAL A 232 -9.47 -12.50 7.48
CA VAL A 232 -8.58 -11.99 8.54
C VAL A 232 -8.89 -12.64 9.88
N GLN A 233 -10.17 -12.80 10.24
CA GLN A 233 -10.59 -13.42 11.52
C GLN A 233 -10.26 -14.92 11.61
N ASN A 234 -10.11 -15.59 10.47
CA ASN A 234 -9.77 -17.02 10.40
C ASN A 234 -8.29 -17.27 10.09
N ALA A 235 -7.46 -16.24 9.98
CA ALA A 235 -6.02 -16.37 9.82
C ALA A 235 -5.30 -16.49 11.19
N ASP A 236 -4.13 -17.13 11.21
CA ASP A 236 -3.28 -17.23 12.40
C ASP A 236 -2.42 -15.96 12.58
N PHE A 237 -2.22 -15.23 11.49
CA PHE A 237 -1.50 -13.95 11.48
C PHE A 237 -2.09 -13.00 10.44
N SER A 238 -2.29 -11.75 10.84
CA SER A 238 -2.61 -10.65 9.93
C SER A 238 -1.62 -9.50 10.13
N GLY A 239 -1.05 -8.99 9.05
CA GLY A 239 -0.09 -7.91 9.13
C GLY A 239 0.29 -7.32 7.78
N SER A 240 1.01 -6.20 7.81
CA SER A 240 1.56 -5.55 6.63
C SER A 240 2.51 -6.48 5.86
N THR A 241 2.86 -6.09 4.65
CA THR A 241 3.83 -6.82 3.80
C THR A 241 5.11 -7.14 4.57
N SER A 242 5.73 -6.17 5.22
CA SER A 242 6.96 -6.37 6.01
C SER A 242 6.72 -7.29 7.21
N GLN A 243 5.58 -7.16 7.90
CA GLN A 243 5.24 -8.02 9.03
C GLN A 243 4.97 -9.47 8.61
N ILE A 244 4.36 -9.69 7.44
CA ILE A 244 4.22 -11.05 6.86
C ILE A 244 5.59 -11.65 6.57
N ILE A 245 6.51 -10.87 5.98
CA ILE A 245 7.89 -11.33 5.74
C ILE A 245 8.55 -11.72 7.06
N GLU A 246 8.52 -10.83 8.06
CA GLU A 246 9.09 -11.07 9.39
C GLU A 246 8.49 -12.31 10.09
N PHE A 247 7.17 -12.49 9.97
CA PHE A 247 6.48 -13.66 10.51
C PHE A 247 6.95 -14.95 9.83
N VAL A 248 6.97 -14.97 8.50
CA VAL A 248 7.33 -16.16 7.70
C VAL A 248 8.81 -16.53 7.89
N GLU A 249 9.70 -15.55 7.99
CA GLU A 249 11.15 -15.79 8.19
C GLU A 249 11.47 -16.37 9.57
N LYS A 250 10.62 -16.12 10.59
CA LYS A 250 10.77 -16.70 11.94
C LYS A 250 10.27 -18.14 12.05
N LEU A 251 9.50 -18.61 11.08
CA LEU A 251 8.96 -19.98 11.09
C LEU A 251 10.05 -21.00 10.82
N SER A 252 9.96 -22.17 11.49
CA SER A 252 10.78 -23.33 11.17
C SER A 252 10.67 -23.70 9.70
N PRO A 253 11.74 -24.16 9.03
CA PRO A 253 11.70 -24.61 7.63
C PRO A 253 10.66 -25.72 7.38
N HIS A 254 10.30 -26.50 8.41
CA HIS A 254 9.32 -27.59 8.32
C HIS A 254 7.89 -27.10 8.51
N GLN A 255 7.67 -25.93 9.10
CA GLN A 255 6.33 -25.37 9.30
C GLN A 255 5.71 -24.97 7.95
N LYS A 256 4.53 -25.52 7.66
CA LYS A 256 3.75 -25.09 6.50
C LYS A 256 3.07 -23.76 6.75
N VAL A 257 3.05 -22.92 5.74
CA VAL A 257 2.36 -21.62 5.76
C VAL A 257 1.70 -21.33 4.42
N ALA A 258 0.43 -20.91 4.44
CA ALA A 258 -0.25 -20.35 3.29
C ALA A 258 -0.39 -18.83 3.48
N ILE A 259 0.00 -18.07 2.46
CA ILE A 259 0.16 -16.62 2.53
C ILE A 259 -0.84 -15.94 1.61
N GLY A 260 -1.70 -15.11 2.19
CA GLY A 260 -2.71 -14.31 1.49
C GLY A 260 -2.24 -12.88 1.23
N THR A 261 -1.30 -12.72 0.30
CA THR A 261 -0.88 -11.45 -0.25
C THR A 261 -0.36 -11.61 -1.69
N GLU A 262 0.23 -10.57 -2.27
CA GLU A 262 0.63 -10.49 -3.68
C GLU A 262 1.67 -11.56 -4.07
N SER A 263 1.46 -12.17 -5.24
CA SER A 263 2.14 -13.39 -5.66
C SER A 263 3.65 -13.25 -5.89
N ASN A 264 4.16 -12.11 -6.38
CA ASN A 264 5.62 -11.92 -6.55
C ASN A 264 6.33 -12.02 -5.21
N LEU A 265 5.79 -11.37 -4.18
CA LEU A 265 6.32 -11.48 -2.83
C LEU A 265 6.27 -12.93 -2.32
N VAL A 266 5.11 -13.59 -2.44
CA VAL A 266 4.96 -14.96 -1.93
C VAL A 266 5.90 -15.90 -2.64
N ASN A 267 6.11 -15.75 -3.95
CA ASN A 267 7.07 -16.55 -4.72
C ASN A 267 8.51 -16.34 -4.25
N ARG A 268 8.91 -15.11 -3.93
CA ARG A 268 10.24 -14.83 -3.34
C ARG A 268 10.41 -15.48 -1.97
N LEU A 269 9.39 -15.39 -1.11
CA LEU A 269 9.41 -16.06 0.19
C LEU A 269 9.50 -17.59 0.03
N LYS A 270 8.75 -18.13 -0.92
CA LYS A 270 8.78 -19.54 -1.28
C LYS A 270 10.16 -19.98 -1.79
N ALA A 271 10.84 -19.16 -2.60
CA ALA A 271 12.20 -19.45 -3.09
C ALA A 271 13.25 -19.38 -1.96
N LYS A 272 13.10 -18.45 -1.00
CA LYS A 272 14.02 -18.31 0.14
C LYS A 272 13.85 -19.40 1.20
N ARG A 273 12.66 -19.96 1.35
CA ARG A 273 12.34 -21.02 2.31
C ARG A 273 12.38 -22.39 1.63
N ASN A 274 11.43 -23.24 1.95
CA ASN A 274 11.19 -24.51 1.31
C ASN A 274 9.92 -24.42 0.44
N HIS A 275 10.08 -24.62 -0.87
CA HIS A 275 8.99 -24.60 -1.85
C HIS A 275 7.81 -25.53 -1.49
N GLN A 276 8.07 -26.61 -0.75
CA GLN A 276 7.06 -27.57 -0.35
C GLN A 276 6.24 -27.15 0.87
N ASN A 277 6.71 -26.17 1.62
CA ASN A 277 6.10 -25.72 2.89
C ASN A 277 5.58 -24.28 2.85
N THR A 278 5.65 -23.60 1.70
CA THR A 278 5.17 -22.23 1.52
C THR A 278 4.23 -22.17 0.33
N PHE A 279 3.00 -21.70 0.56
CA PHE A 279 1.92 -21.70 -0.41
C PHE A 279 1.35 -20.30 -0.59
N ILE A 280 0.82 -20.01 -1.79
CA ILE A 280 -0.10 -18.90 -1.99
C ILE A 280 -1.48 -19.35 -1.53
N LEU A 281 -2.15 -18.55 -0.70
CA LEU A 281 -3.45 -18.91 -0.13
C LEU A 281 -4.55 -19.07 -1.20
N SER A 282 -4.48 -18.29 -2.28
CA SER A 282 -5.49 -18.32 -3.35
C SER A 282 -5.28 -19.46 -4.34
N SER A 283 -6.35 -20.02 -4.85
CA SER A 283 -6.37 -20.94 -6.01
C SER A 283 -6.10 -20.24 -7.35
N THR A 284 -6.17 -18.90 -7.39
CA THR A 284 -5.90 -18.07 -8.57
C THR A 284 -4.60 -17.26 -8.34
N LEU A 285 -4.02 -16.77 -9.46
CA LEU A 285 -2.81 -15.98 -9.41
C LEU A 285 -3.11 -14.57 -8.85
N ALA A 286 -2.70 -14.30 -7.62
CA ALA A 286 -2.91 -13.05 -6.91
C ALA A 286 -1.85 -12.00 -7.26
N LEU A 287 -1.69 -11.68 -8.55
CA LEU A 287 -0.78 -10.64 -9.05
C LEU A 287 -1.44 -9.27 -9.03
N CYS A 288 -0.69 -8.28 -8.56
CA CYS A 288 -1.11 -6.88 -8.70
C CYS A 288 -0.80 -6.41 -10.14
N PRO A 289 -1.82 -6.20 -11.00
CA PRO A 289 -1.58 -5.87 -12.40
C PRO A 289 -0.77 -4.56 -12.55
N THR A 290 -1.08 -3.55 -11.75
CA THR A 290 -0.43 -2.23 -11.84
C THR A 290 1.01 -2.23 -11.31
N MET A 291 1.34 -3.07 -10.32
CA MET A 291 2.73 -3.28 -9.90
C MET A 291 3.54 -4.03 -10.96
N ASN A 292 2.91 -4.89 -11.74
CA ASN A 292 3.53 -5.69 -12.78
C ASN A 292 3.66 -4.98 -14.14
N GLU A 293 3.16 -3.76 -14.28
CA GLU A 293 3.36 -2.96 -15.50
C GLU A 293 4.81 -2.54 -15.70
N THR A 294 5.59 -2.32 -14.64
CA THR A 294 6.98 -1.90 -14.72
C THR A 294 7.88 -3.01 -15.28
N THR A 295 8.67 -2.68 -16.31
CA THR A 295 9.62 -3.59 -16.94
C THR A 295 11.06 -3.03 -16.89
N LEU A 296 12.08 -3.87 -17.12
CA LEU A 296 13.47 -3.43 -17.27
C LEU A 296 13.61 -2.39 -18.37
N LYS A 297 12.86 -2.55 -19.46
CA LYS A 297 12.85 -1.58 -20.57
C LYS A 297 12.31 -0.23 -20.12
N ASP A 298 11.19 -0.18 -19.40
CA ASP A 298 10.65 1.10 -18.90
C ASP A 298 11.65 1.79 -17.95
N LEU A 299 12.33 1.02 -17.08
CA LEU A 299 13.36 1.54 -16.18
C LEU A 299 14.57 2.09 -16.95
N PHE A 300 15.05 1.36 -17.95
CA PHE A 300 16.14 1.82 -18.82
C PHE A 300 15.77 3.11 -19.57
N GLU A 301 14.58 3.15 -20.19
CA GLU A 301 14.15 4.29 -21.01
C GLU A 301 13.96 5.56 -20.17
N VAL A 302 13.38 5.47 -18.97
CA VAL A 302 13.21 6.65 -18.10
C VAL A 302 14.55 7.22 -17.62
N LEU A 303 15.51 6.35 -17.25
CA LEU A 303 16.86 6.76 -16.84
C LEU A 303 17.63 7.38 -18.02
N LYS A 304 17.60 6.74 -19.19
CA LYS A 304 18.24 7.24 -20.42
C LYS A 304 17.67 8.59 -20.83
N ALA A 305 16.36 8.74 -20.79
CA ALA A 305 15.70 10.00 -21.12
C ALA A 305 16.09 11.11 -20.12
N HIS A 306 16.14 10.80 -18.83
CA HIS A 306 16.57 11.73 -17.79
C HIS A 306 18.02 12.19 -18.00
N LYS A 307 18.94 11.25 -18.30
CA LYS A 307 20.35 11.57 -18.62
C LYS A 307 20.48 12.52 -19.82
N ASN A 308 19.58 12.40 -20.78
CA ASN A 308 19.54 13.24 -21.99
C ASN A 308 18.67 14.53 -21.83
N HIS A 309 18.32 14.93 -20.61
CA HIS A 309 17.47 16.09 -20.31
C HIS A 309 16.09 16.07 -20.98
N ARG A 310 15.55 14.88 -21.23
CA ARG A 310 14.22 14.62 -21.81
C ARG A 310 13.35 13.84 -20.83
N ALA A 311 13.45 14.18 -19.54
CA ALA A 311 12.73 13.47 -18.50
C ALA A 311 11.22 13.37 -18.79
N PHE A 312 10.66 12.19 -18.62
CA PHE A 312 9.24 11.92 -18.60
C PHE A 312 8.91 11.12 -17.35
N ASN A 313 7.62 10.99 -17.03
CA ASN A 313 7.16 10.33 -15.80
C ASN A 313 7.74 10.92 -14.51
N ALA A 314 8.08 12.22 -14.53
CA ALA A 314 8.41 12.96 -13.32
C ALA A 314 7.13 13.21 -12.51
N ILE A 315 7.24 13.05 -11.21
CA ILE A 315 6.13 13.33 -10.29
C ILE A 315 6.14 14.80 -9.93
N GLU A 316 5.09 15.49 -10.32
CA GLU A 316 4.87 16.90 -10.00
C GLU A 316 3.62 17.05 -9.13
N LEU A 317 3.69 17.93 -8.16
CA LEU A 317 2.58 18.27 -7.27
C LEU A 317 2.42 19.78 -7.21
N LYS A 318 1.18 20.25 -7.19
CA LYS A 318 0.89 21.66 -6.87
C LYS A 318 1.36 21.98 -5.47
N ASP A 319 1.97 23.12 -5.25
CA ASP A 319 2.57 23.52 -3.97
C ASP A 319 1.62 23.38 -2.77
N GLU A 320 0.37 23.75 -2.95
CA GLU A 320 -0.65 23.63 -1.90
C GLU A 320 -0.91 22.16 -1.57
N VAL A 321 -1.07 21.29 -2.60
CA VAL A 321 -1.30 19.86 -2.43
C VAL A 321 -0.11 19.22 -1.73
N ALA A 322 1.11 19.52 -2.20
CA ALA A 322 2.34 18.99 -1.62
C ALA A 322 2.47 19.34 -0.14
N ARG A 323 2.19 20.59 0.23
CA ARG A 323 2.25 21.10 1.61
C ARG A 323 1.30 20.36 2.55
N TRP A 324 0.03 20.21 2.15
CA TRP A 324 -0.96 19.53 2.97
C TRP A 324 -0.75 18.03 3.02
N ALA A 325 -0.41 17.40 1.89
CA ALA A 325 -0.07 15.98 1.84
C ALA A 325 1.15 15.65 2.72
N LYS A 326 2.19 16.52 2.69
CA LYS A 326 3.35 16.41 3.57
C LYS A 326 2.95 16.45 5.05
N LEU A 327 2.05 17.36 5.43
CA LEU A 327 1.57 17.46 6.81
C LEU A 327 0.94 16.14 7.29
N ALA A 328 0.03 15.55 6.49
CA ALA A 328 -0.60 14.27 6.83
C ALA A 328 0.39 13.11 6.90
N LEU A 329 1.35 13.05 5.95
CA LEU A 329 2.40 12.02 5.92
C LEU A 329 3.40 12.18 7.07
N THR A 330 3.80 13.40 7.42
CA THR A 330 4.69 13.66 8.56
C THR A 330 4.01 13.28 9.87
N LYS A 331 2.75 13.68 10.07
CA LYS A 331 1.94 13.27 11.23
C LYS A 331 1.85 11.74 11.34
N MET A 332 1.65 11.04 10.22
CA MET A 332 1.68 9.59 10.20
C MET A 332 3.02 9.03 10.71
N MET A 333 4.14 9.59 10.24
CA MET A 333 5.47 9.11 10.64
C MET A 333 5.78 9.39 12.12
N GLU A 334 5.31 10.50 12.68
CA GLU A 334 5.45 10.85 14.09
C GLU A 334 4.64 9.94 15.02
N LEU A 335 3.51 9.42 14.52
CA LEU A 335 2.63 8.51 15.26
C LEU A 335 2.96 7.01 15.06
N SER A 336 3.99 6.68 14.25
CA SER A 336 4.33 5.30 13.85
C SER A 336 5.22 4.53 14.84
#